data_7c8fae24454494008526fd587deccd43
#
_entry.id   7c8fae24454494008526fd587deccd43
#
_cell.length_a   1.000
_cell.length_b   1.000
_cell.length_c   1.000
_cell.angle_alpha   90.00
_cell.angle_beta   90.00
_cell.angle_gamma   90.00
#
_symmetry.space_group_name_H-M   'P 1'
#
loop_
_entity.id
_entity.type
_entity.pdbx_description
1 polymer ?
#
loop_
_entity_poly.entity_id
_entity_poly.type
_entity_poly.pdbx_seq_one_letter_code
_entity_poly.pdbx_strand_id
1 'polypeptide(L)'
;MTDLAVQLHEPNRRLDAIDRKILTVLQEDASLSVAEIGDRVGLSSTPCWKRIQRLEADGVILRRVALVDQNKIGLGITVFVSVESADHSESWLRKFADAVSAMPEVMEFYRMAGDVDYMLRVVVADMQSYDVFYKKLIGAVPLKNVTSRFAMEKIKSVTALPVPATA
;
A
#
# COMPACT_ATOMS: atom_id res chain seq x y z
N MET A 1 -4.36 -18.34 -1.39
CA MET A 1 -4.55 -18.48 0.06
C MET A 1 -3.47 -17.62 0.71
N THR A 2 -3.75 -16.35 0.89
CA THR A 2 -2.82 -15.42 1.57
C THR A 2 -3.30 -15.33 3.00
N ASP A 3 -2.48 -15.87 3.88
CA ASP A 3 -2.70 -15.91 5.32
C ASP A 3 -2.83 -14.47 5.84
N LEU A 4 -4.02 -14.10 6.32
CA LEU A 4 -4.32 -12.79 6.94
C LEU A 4 -3.80 -12.73 8.40
N ALA A 5 -2.90 -13.64 8.77
CA ALA A 5 -2.17 -13.50 10.01
C ALA A 5 -1.34 -12.22 9.92
N VAL A 6 -1.59 -11.28 10.81
CA VAL A 6 -0.66 -10.21 11.14
C VAL A 6 0.68 -10.89 11.41
N GLN A 7 1.55 -10.92 10.40
CA GLN A 7 2.92 -11.32 10.57
C GLN A 7 3.51 -10.34 11.58
N LEU A 8 3.54 -10.74 12.84
CA LEU A 8 4.41 -10.15 13.83
C LEU A 8 5.81 -10.27 13.24
N HIS A 9 6.28 -9.15 12.74
CA HIS A 9 7.54 -9.02 12.04
C HIS A 9 8.65 -9.55 12.95
N GLU A 10 9.29 -10.66 12.57
CA GLU A 10 10.56 -11.04 13.20
C GLU A 10 11.52 -9.85 13.06
N PRO A 11 12.31 -9.52 14.12
CA PRO A 11 13.19 -8.37 14.08
C PRO A 11 14.18 -8.54 12.94
N ASN A 12 13.94 -7.74 11.94
CA ASN A 12 14.66 -7.60 10.71
C ASN A 12 16.18 -7.68 10.93
N ARG A 13 16.86 -8.52 10.17
CA ARG A 13 18.32 -8.46 9.94
C ARG A 13 18.70 -6.98 9.82
N ARG A 14 19.50 -6.47 10.77
CA ARG A 14 19.78 -5.03 10.87
C ARG A 14 20.26 -4.47 9.54
N LEU A 15 19.49 -3.54 8.98
CA LEU A 15 19.91 -2.77 7.82
C LEU A 15 21.13 -1.93 8.23
N ASP A 16 22.24 -2.06 7.52
CA ASP A 16 23.38 -1.18 7.73
C ASP A 16 23.19 0.19 7.07
N ALA A 17 24.11 1.11 7.31
CA ALA A 17 24.03 2.47 6.77
C ALA A 17 24.02 2.51 5.24
N ILE A 18 24.69 1.57 4.58
CA ILE A 18 24.74 1.48 3.12
C ILE A 18 23.40 0.94 2.59
N ASP A 19 22.83 -0.09 3.22
CA ASP A 19 21.51 -0.61 2.85
C ASP A 19 20.45 0.49 2.88
N ARG A 20 20.47 1.32 3.93
CA ARG A 20 19.55 2.46 4.09
C ARG A 20 19.71 3.48 2.95
N LYS A 21 20.95 3.81 2.58
CA LYS A 21 21.23 4.69 1.44
C LYS A 21 20.71 4.10 0.13
N ILE A 22 20.92 2.80 -0.12
CA ILE A 22 20.40 2.11 -1.29
C ILE A 22 18.87 2.19 -1.32
N LEU A 23 18.20 1.93 -0.20
CA LEU A 23 16.74 2.02 -0.10
C LEU A 23 16.23 3.43 -0.35
N THR A 24 16.91 4.46 0.16
CA THR A 24 16.57 5.86 -0.09
C THR A 24 16.64 6.17 -1.59
N VAL A 25 17.76 5.84 -2.24
CA VAL A 25 17.96 6.08 -3.67
C VAL A 25 16.89 5.35 -4.50
N LEU A 26 16.64 4.06 -4.22
CA LEU A 26 15.66 3.27 -4.97
C LEU A 26 14.21 3.73 -4.77
N GLN A 27 13.87 4.29 -3.61
CA GLN A 27 12.55 4.88 -3.38
C GLN A 27 12.33 6.20 -4.12
N GLU A 28 13.40 6.94 -4.39
CA GLU A 28 13.35 8.18 -5.17
C GLU A 28 13.33 7.89 -6.68
N ASP A 29 14.22 7.00 -7.14
CA ASP A 29 14.31 6.62 -8.54
C ASP A 29 14.76 5.16 -8.73
N ALA A 30 13.81 4.29 -9.00
CA ALA A 30 14.06 2.87 -9.25
C ALA A 30 14.50 2.56 -10.70
N SER A 31 14.59 3.57 -11.60
CA SER A 31 15.03 3.42 -12.98
C SER A 31 16.57 3.44 -13.14
N LEU A 32 17.28 3.86 -12.09
CA LEU A 32 18.73 3.95 -12.08
C LEU A 32 19.37 2.57 -12.26
N SER A 33 20.48 2.54 -13.02
CA SER A 33 21.33 1.36 -13.14
C SER A 33 22.05 1.07 -11.81
N VAL A 34 22.47 -0.19 -11.64
CA VAL A 34 23.26 -0.58 -10.45
C VAL A 34 24.55 0.22 -10.30
N ALA A 35 25.17 0.64 -11.42
CA ALA A 35 26.36 1.48 -11.39
C ALA A 35 26.05 2.87 -10.82
N GLU A 36 24.98 3.51 -11.29
CA GLU A 36 24.55 4.84 -10.80
C GLU A 36 24.13 4.79 -9.32
N ILE A 37 23.45 3.72 -8.90
CA ILE A 37 23.12 3.51 -7.47
C ILE A 37 24.42 3.34 -6.67
N GLY A 38 25.36 2.53 -7.18
CA GLY A 38 26.67 2.30 -6.54
C GLY A 38 27.41 3.60 -6.31
N ASP A 39 27.50 4.44 -7.34
CA ASP A 39 28.18 5.74 -7.27
C ASP A 39 27.55 6.66 -6.19
N ARG A 40 26.20 6.69 -6.09
CA ARG A 40 25.49 7.50 -5.08
C ARG A 40 25.70 7.02 -3.65
N VAL A 41 25.92 5.73 -3.45
CA VAL A 41 26.09 5.14 -2.10
C VAL A 41 27.55 4.85 -1.74
N GLY A 42 28.49 5.11 -2.65
CA GLY A 42 29.93 4.89 -2.45
C GLY A 42 30.36 3.43 -2.58
N LEU A 43 29.74 2.69 -3.52
CA LEU A 43 30.06 1.29 -3.82
C LEU A 43 30.36 1.10 -5.32
N SER A 44 31.18 0.10 -5.65
CA SER A 44 31.23 -0.42 -7.01
C SER A 44 29.99 -1.26 -7.33
N SER A 45 29.73 -1.52 -8.62
CA SER A 45 28.50 -2.16 -9.09
C SER A 45 28.27 -3.55 -8.48
N THR A 46 29.31 -4.38 -8.35
CA THR A 46 29.15 -5.77 -7.86
C THR A 46 28.67 -5.83 -6.39
N PRO A 47 29.31 -5.17 -5.41
CA PRO A 47 28.79 -5.17 -4.04
C PRO A 47 27.44 -4.44 -3.92
N CYS A 48 27.18 -3.42 -4.72
CA CYS A 48 25.89 -2.75 -4.76
C CYS A 48 24.79 -3.73 -5.21
N TRP A 49 25.00 -4.42 -6.32
CA TRP A 49 24.08 -5.44 -6.84
C TRP A 49 23.78 -6.54 -5.82
N LYS A 50 24.83 -7.09 -5.16
CA LYS A 50 24.65 -8.13 -4.14
C LYS A 50 23.78 -7.66 -2.98
N ARG A 51 23.91 -6.41 -2.55
CA ARG A 51 23.08 -5.83 -1.50
C ARG A 51 21.63 -5.67 -1.93
N ILE A 52 21.38 -5.16 -3.14
CA ILE A 52 20.04 -5.05 -3.71
C ILE A 52 19.37 -6.41 -3.78
N GLN A 53 20.06 -7.43 -4.32
CA GLN A 53 19.52 -8.79 -4.40
C GLN A 53 19.19 -9.36 -3.02
N ARG A 54 20.02 -9.10 -2.01
CA ARG A 54 19.72 -9.51 -0.64
C ARG A 54 18.50 -8.79 -0.09
N LEU A 55 18.38 -7.48 -0.29
CA LEU A 55 17.21 -6.69 0.18
C LEU A 55 15.91 -7.15 -0.50
N GLU A 56 15.95 -7.58 -1.75
CA GLU A 56 14.84 -8.20 -2.46
C GLU A 56 14.54 -9.60 -1.90
N ALA A 57 15.54 -10.43 -1.70
CA ALA A 57 15.38 -11.80 -1.15
C ALA A 57 14.87 -11.79 0.30
N ASP A 58 15.31 -10.83 1.11
CA ASP A 58 14.87 -10.64 2.49
C ASP A 58 13.47 -9.98 2.57
N GLY A 59 12.83 -9.63 1.43
CA GLY A 59 11.51 -9.00 1.37
C GLY A 59 11.47 -7.54 1.84
N VAL A 60 12.63 -6.89 2.02
CA VAL A 60 12.72 -5.45 2.33
C VAL A 60 12.30 -4.62 1.13
N ILE A 61 12.74 -5.01 -0.06
CA ILE A 61 12.25 -4.50 -1.34
C ILE A 61 11.20 -5.49 -1.84
N LEU A 62 9.95 -5.10 -1.80
CA LEU A 62 8.84 -5.96 -2.23
C LEU A 62 8.79 -6.12 -3.75
N ARG A 63 8.91 -5.00 -4.46
CA ARG A 63 8.88 -4.91 -5.94
C ARG A 63 9.23 -3.51 -6.41
N ARG A 64 9.50 -3.37 -7.69
CA ARG A 64 9.63 -2.08 -8.37
C ARG A 64 8.41 -1.87 -9.26
N VAL A 65 7.81 -0.69 -9.22
CA VAL A 65 6.59 -0.34 -9.96
C VAL A 65 6.71 1.04 -10.58
N ALA A 66 6.01 1.26 -11.68
CA ALA A 66 5.79 2.61 -12.19
C ALA A 66 4.66 3.28 -11.41
N LEU A 67 4.85 4.54 -11.03
CA LEU A 67 3.80 5.38 -10.46
C LEU A 67 3.07 6.08 -11.58
N VAL A 68 1.74 5.97 -11.58
CA VAL A 68 0.87 6.54 -12.62
C VAL A 68 0.06 7.69 -12.03
N ASP A 69 -0.03 8.79 -12.77
CA ASP A 69 -0.94 9.89 -12.42
C ASP A 69 -2.39 9.46 -12.69
N GLN A 70 -3.14 9.25 -11.61
CA GLN A 70 -4.52 8.80 -11.66
C GLN A 70 -5.43 9.73 -12.49
N ASN A 71 -5.18 11.04 -12.47
CA ASN A 71 -6.00 12.00 -13.22
C ASN A 71 -5.76 11.87 -14.73
N LYS A 72 -4.52 11.59 -15.14
CA LYS A 72 -4.16 11.40 -16.56
C LYS A 72 -4.71 10.12 -17.17
N ILE A 73 -5.08 9.15 -16.34
CA ILE A 73 -5.74 7.91 -16.77
C ILE A 73 -7.26 7.92 -16.51
N GLY A 74 -7.83 9.11 -16.17
CA GLY A 74 -9.27 9.29 -16.01
C GLY A 74 -9.85 8.85 -14.65
N LEU A 75 -9.02 8.63 -13.62
CA LEU A 75 -9.46 8.27 -12.27
C LEU A 75 -9.41 9.49 -11.34
N GLY A 76 -10.36 10.43 -11.55
CA GLY A 76 -10.33 11.75 -10.92
C GLY A 76 -10.82 11.81 -9.47
N ILE A 77 -11.50 10.78 -8.97
CA ILE A 77 -12.14 10.80 -7.65
C ILE A 77 -11.46 9.84 -6.69
N THR A 78 -11.03 10.37 -5.55
CA THR A 78 -10.56 9.56 -4.40
C THR A 78 -11.56 9.64 -3.27
N VAL A 79 -11.97 8.49 -2.74
CA VAL A 79 -12.94 8.40 -1.63
C VAL A 79 -12.35 7.58 -0.50
N PHE A 80 -12.46 8.09 0.73
CA PHE A 80 -12.17 7.35 1.95
C PHE A 80 -13.48 6.81 2.51
N VAL A 81 -13.61 5.49 2.57
CA VAL A 81 -14.82 4.81 3.01
C VAL A 81 -14.55 4.14 4.33
N SER A 82 -15.21 4.60 5.39
CA SER A 82 -15.17 3.94 6.69
C SER A 82 -16.37 3.00 6.83
N VAL A 83 -16.11 1.82 7.38
CA VAL A 83 -17.07 0.74 7.54
C VAL A 83 -17.15 0.33 9.01
N GLU A 84 -18.37 0.20 9.52
CA GLU A 84 -18.67 -0.44 10.80
C GLU A 84 -19.40 -1.75 10.56
N SER A 85 -19.01 -2.80 11.28
CA SER A 85 -19.66 -4.11 11.28
C SER A 85 -20.38 -4.36 12.58
N ALA A 86 -21.53 -5.02 12.51
CA ALA A 86 -22.19 -5.57 13.70
C ALA A 86 -21.68 -6.99 14.04
N ASP A 87 -20.95 -7.64 13.12
CA ASP A 87 -20.40 -8.97 13.26
C ASP A 87 -18.88 -8.92 13.18
N HIS A 88 -18.20 -9.35 14.25
CA HIS A 88 -16.75 -9.40 14.34
C HIS A 88 -16.20 -10.83 14.25
N SER A 89 -17.02 -11.78 13.76
CA SER A 89 -16.58 -13.16 13.56
C SER A 89 -15.49 -13.26 12.48
N GLU A 90 -14.60 -14.23 12.64
CA GLU A 90 -13.53 -14.48 11.65
C GLU A 90 -14.14 -14.84 10.27
N SER A 91 -15.26 -15.55 10.25
CA SER A 91 -15.96 -15.91 9.01
C SER A 91 -16.49 -14.70 8.26
N TRP A 92 -17.03 -13.70 8.97
CA TRP A 92 -17.49 -12.44 8.39
C TRP A 92 -16.29 -11.64 7.83
N LEU A 93 -15.24 -11.49 8.64
CA LEU A 93 -14.03 -10.77 8.23
C LEU A 93 -13.43 -11.36 6.97
N ARG A 94 -13.31 -12.68 6.89
CA ARG A 94 -12.77 -13.37 5.72
C ARG A 94 -13.59 -13.08 4.46
N LYS A 95 -14.92 -13.22 4.54
CA LYS A 95 -15.84 -12.89 3.43
C LYS A 95 -15.71 -11.44 2.99
N PHE A 96 -15.66 -10.51 3.95
CA PHE A 96 -15.52 -9.09 3.67
C PHE A 96 -14.18 -8.79 3.01
N ALA A 97 -13.08 -9.31 3.56
CA ALA A 97 -11.74 -9.12 3.02
C ALA A 97 -11.59 -9.67 1.60
N ASP A 98 -12.12 -10.87 1.34
CA ASP A 98 -12.11 -11.49 0.01
C ASP A 98 -12.91 -10.64 -0.99
N ALA A 99 -14.11 -10.21 -0.61
CA ALA A 99 -14.96 -9.38 -1.47
C ALA A 99 -14.31 -8.03 -1.80
N VAL A 100 -13.78 -7.33 -0.78
CA VAL A 100 -13.15 -6.01 -0.94
C VAL A 100 -11.85 -6.11 -1.74
N SER A 101 -11.03 -7.14 -1.48
CA SER A 101 -9.77 -7.35 -2.21
C SER A 101 -9.97 -7.68 -3.70
N ALA A 102 -11.15 -8.17 -4.07
CA ALA A 102 -11.52 -8.42 -5.46
C ALA A 102 -12.02 -7.17 -6.21
N MET A 103 -12.22 -6.04 -5.51
CA MET A 103 -12.69 -4.79 -6.11
C MET A 103 -11.49 -3.97 -6.61
N PRO A 104 -11.32 -3.78 -7.94
CA PRO A 104 -10.17 -3.07 -8.49
C PRO A 104 -10.14 -1.58 -8.14
N GLU A 105 -11.27 -1.02 -7.73
CA GLU A 105 -11.40 0.37 -7.29
C GLU A 105 -10.76 0.60 -5.92
N VAL A 106 -10.55 -0.47 -5.11
CA VAL A 106 -9.96 -0.39 -3.77
C VAL A 106 -8.44 -0.43 -3.85
N MET A 107 -7.82 0.69 -3.53
CA MET A 107 -6.35 0.83 -3.53
C MET A 107 -5.72 0.41 -2.21
N GLU A 108 -6.42 0.63 -1.10
CA GLU A 108 -5.95 0.33 0.25
C GLU A 108 -7.12 -0.11 1.11
N PHE A 109 -6.87 -1.09 1.97
CA PHE A 109 -7.85 -1.65 2.90
C PHE A 109 -7.18 -1.87 4.26
N TYR A 110 -7.65 -1.18 5.29
CA TYR A 110 -7.12 -1.23 6.63
C TYR A 110 -8.17 -1.71 7.62
N ARG A 111 -7.75 -2.56 8.57
CA ARG A 111 -8.47 -2.78 9.81
C ARG A 111 -8.05 -1.70 10.80
N MET A 112 -9.02 -1.05 11.41
CA MET A 112 -8.82 0.10 12.28
C MET A 112 -8.97 -0.29 13.75
N ALA A 113 -8.39 0.51 14.62
CA ALA A 113 -8.69 0.54 16.05
C ALA A 113 -9.31 1.89 16.36
N GLY A 114 -10.51 1.91 16.95
CA GLY A 114 -11.24 3.16 17.25
C GLY A 114 -12.72 3.04 16.97
N ASP A 115 -13.30 4.12 16.48
CA ASP A 115 -14.73 4.29 16.24
C ASP A 115 -15.25 3.63 14.95
N VAL A 116 -14.35 3.23 14.06
CA VAL A 116 -14.68 2.48 12.84
C VAL A 116 -13.84 1.21 12.76
N ASP A 117 -14.38 0.15 12.16
CA ASP A 117 -13.71 -1.13 12.09
C ASP A 117 -12.75 -1.22 10.90
N TYR A 118 -13.10 -0.61 9.77
CA TYR A 118 -12.33 -0.67 8.54
C TYR A 118 -12.31 0.66 7.81
N MET A 119 -11.20 0.92 7.10
CA MET A 119 -11.02 2.07 6.23
C MET A 119 -10.55 1.61 4.85
N LEU A 120 -11.21 2.09 3.81
CA LEU A 120 -10.82 1.85 2.42
C LEU A 120 -10.40 3.17 1.78
N ARG A 121 -9.37 3.12 0.94
CA ARG A 121 -9.11 4.17 -0.05
C ARG A 121 -9.54 3.67 -1.41
N VAL A 122 -10.52 4.33 -1.99
CA VAL A 122 -11.16 3.98 -3.25
C VAL A 122 -10.84 5.03 -4.29
N VAL A 123 -10.55 4.61 -5.52
CA VAL A 123 -10.29 5.52 -6.65
C VAL A 123 -11.18 5.14 -7.82
N VAL A 124 -11.93 6.11 -8.32
CA VAL A 124 -12.92 5.93 -9.40
C VAL A 124 -12.87 7.10 -10.38
N ALA A 125 -13.46 6.90 -11.57
CA ALA A 125 -13.50 7.92 -12.59
C ALA A 125 -14.45 9.07 -12.24
N ASP A 126 -15.66 8.74 -11.78
CA ASP A 126 -16.77 9.66 -11.57
C ASP A 126 -17.74 9.18 -10.48
N MET A 127 -18.77 9.96 -10.19
CA MET A 127 -19.78 9.64 -9.20
C MET A 127 -20.63 8.42 -9.58
N GLN A 128 -20.84 8.17 -10.85
CA GLN A 128 -21.60 7.00 -11.31
C GLN A 128 -20.80 5.72 -11.05
N SER A 129 -19.50 5.72 -11.34
CA SER A 129 -18.58 4.64 -11.03
C SER A 129 -18.51 4.37 -9.52
N TYR A 130 -18.54 5.46 -8.71
CA TYR A 130 -18.61 5.33 -7.26
C TYR A 130 -19.91 4.68 -6.78
N ASP A 131 -21.06 5.05 -7.33
CA ASP A 131 -22.35 4.43 -6.99
C ASP A 131 -22.36 2.92 -7.32
N VAL A 132 -21.78 2.52 -8.45
CA VAL A 132 -21.61 1.11 -8.79
C VAL A 132 -20.75 0.37 -7.78
N PHE A 133 -19.59 0.95 -7.42
CA PHE A 133 -18.72 0.41 -6.38
C PHE A 133 -19.45 0.29 -5.04
N TYR A 134 -20.14 1.37 -4.60
CA TYR A 134 -20.86 1.41 -3.32
C TYR A 134 -21.92 0.30 -3.21
N LYS A 135 -22.71 0.09 -4.28
CA LYS A 135 -23.70 -0.99 -4.34
C LYS A 135 -23.07 -2.38 -4.24
N LYS A 136 -21.91 -2.59 -4.86
CA LYS A 136 -21.16 -3.86 -4.71
C LYS A 136 -20.68 -4.04 -3.27
N LEU A 137 -20.15 -2.98 -2.65
CA LEU A 137 -19.63 -3.03 -1.28
C LEU A 137 -20.72 -3.40 -0.28
N ILE A 138 -21.87 -2.70 -0.28
CA ILE A 138 -22.96 -2.95 0.67
C ILE A 138 -23.70 -4.27 0.40
N GLY A 139 -23.60 -4.79 -0.83
CA GLY A 139 -24.17 -6.10 -1.19
C GLY A 139 -23.26 -7.29 -0.84
N ALA A 140 -22.01 -7.08 -0.49
CA ALA A 140 -21.05 -8.15 -0.27
C ALA A 140 -21.28 -8.90 1.04
N VAL A 141 -21.52 -8.17 2.13
CA VAL A 141 -21.80 -8.69 3.48
C VAL A 141 -22.70 -7.71 4.23
N PRO A 142 -23.43 -8.15 5.28
CA PRO A 142 -24.15 -7.22 6.15
C PRO A 142 -23.20 -6.23 6.83
N LEU A 143 -23.45 -4.94 6.66
CA LEU A 143 -22.70 -3.84 7.26
C LEU A 143 -23.62 -3.06 8.22
N LYS A 144 -23.08 -2.59 9.33
CA LYS A 144 -23.80 -1.75 10.28
C LYS A 144 -23.90 -0.31 9.77
N ASN A 145 -22.76 0.23 9.29
CA ASN A 145 -22.69 1.59 8.77
C ASN A 145 -21.58 1.71 7.73
N VAL A 146 -21.79 2.58 6.73
CA VAL A 146 -20.81 2.92 5.71
C VAL A 146 -20.81 4.42 5.51
N THR A 147 -19.70 5.07 5.76
CA THR A 147 -19.54 6.51 5.56
C THR A 147 -18.50 6.79 4.49
N SER A 148 -18.88 7.55 3.47
CA SER A 148 -18.04 7.93 2.35
C SER A 148 -17.58 9.37 2.46
N ARG A 149 -16.28 9.62 2.39
CA ARG A 149 -15.68 10.96 2.45
C ARG A 149 -14.87 11.19 1.17
N PHE A 150 -15.33 12.12 0.35
CA PHE A 150 -14.69 12.50 -0.90
C PHE A 150 -13.51 13.43 -0.62
N ALA A 151 -12.33 13.07 -1.11
CA ALA A 151 -11.17 13.94 -1.02
C ALA A 151 -11.35 15.12 -1.98
N MET A 152 -11.35 16.34 -1.43
CA MET A 152 -11.43 17.56 -2.23
C MET A 152 -10.12 17.85 -2.95
N GLU A 153 -8.99 17.55 -2.28
CA GLU A 153 -7.65 17.82 -2.78
C GLU A 153 -6.64 16.84 -2.16
N LYS A 154 -5.65 16.45 -2.95
CA LYS A 154 -4.49 15.70 -2.49
C LYS A 154 -3.33 16.68 -2.22
N ILE A 155 -3.20 17.14 -0.97
CA ILE A 155 -2.19 18.11 -0.57
C ILE A 155 -0.78 17.51 -0.61
N LYS A 156 -0.62 16.26 -0.18
CA LYS A 156 0.66 15.54 -0.19
C LYS A 156 0.46 14.06 -0.50
N SER A 157 1.29 13.54 -1.38
CA SER A 157 1.37 12.09 -1.64
C SER A 157 2.81 11.74 -1.97
N VAL A 158 3.44 10.98 -1.09
CA VAL A 158 4.78 10.43 -1.29
C VAL A 158 4.73 8.92 -1.07
N THR A 159 5.49 8.17 -1.83
CA THR A 159 5.61 6.72 -1.71
C THR A 159 6.88 6.31 -0.95
N ALA A 160 7.87 7.21 -0.91
CA ALA A 160 9.11 6.98 -0.19
C ALA A 160 8.86 6.99 1.33
N LEU A 161 9.12 5.86 1.97
CA LEU A 161 9.06 5.74 3.43
C LEU A 161 10.30 6.38 4.06
N PRO A 162 10.18 7.04 5.22
CA PRO A 162 11.32 7.53 5.96
C PRO A 162 12.13 6.33 6.50
N VAL A 163 13.27 6.04 5.86
CA VAL A 163 14.14 4.95 6.31
C VAL A 163 14.82 5.37 7.61
N PRO A 164 14.58 4.68 8.76
CA PRO A 164 15.16 5.07 10.04
C PRO A 164 16.69 5.07 10.01
N ALA A 165 17.34 6.08 10.58
CA ALA A 165 18.81 6.19 10.60
C ALA A 165 19.47 5.08 11.46
N THR A 166 18.77 4.64 12.51
CA THR A 166 19.19 3.56 13.41
C THR A 166 18.00 2.64 13.71
N ALA A 167 18.27 1.35 13.87
CA ALA A 167 17.31 0.40 14.45
C ALA A 167 17.57 0.32 15.96
#